data_51e1fcb03bb0176bc04db70eaec471c9
#
_entry.id   51e1fcb03bb0176bc04db70eaec471c9
#
_cell.length_a   1.000
_cell.length_b   1.000
_cell.length_c   1.000
_cell.angle_alpha   90.00
_cell.angle_beta   90.00
_cell.angle_gamma   90.00
#
_symmetry.space_group_name_H-M   'P 1'
#
loop_
_entity.id
_entity.type
_entity.pdbx_description
1 polymer ?
#
loop_
_entity_poly.entity_id
_entity_poly.type
_entity_poly.pdbx_seq_one_letter_code
_entity_poly.pdbx_strand_id
1 'polypeptide(L)'
;MGGAALVFTEAAAVTPGGRISPDDLGIWMDEHIDFLARIARFVEQQGAIPGLQLAHAGRKASTAAPWLGGHPISEADRGWRPTFAPSPIPFSEQHQTPQALDEAGIRSIVRAFGEAAGRALQAGFRALEIHSAHGYLLHSFLSPLSNHRTDAYGGSFENRTRIVRGVVSEIRSVWPERYPLLLRISVTDYAEGGWDIEQSVELARQVKPLGVDLVDCSSGGLLPHVSIAFGPGYQAGFAQRIKKEAGILTGAVGMITAAEQAEHVLRTGQADVVVLARELLRHPYWPLEAARRLGVEAPWPKQYLRAKQ
;
A
#
# COMPACT_ATOMS: atom_id res chain seq x y z
N MET A 1 -13.62 14.35 9.20
CA MET A 1 -14.51 14.66 10.35
C MET A 1 -14.14 13.86 11.60
N GLY A 2 -13.71 12.60 11.47
CA GLY A 2 -13.40 11.74 12.63
C GLY A 2 -12.05 11.99 13.31
N GLY A 3 -11.23 12.97 12.87
CA GLY A 3 -9.97 13.33 13.52
C GLY A 3 -8.73 12.60 12.99
N ALA A 4 -8.83 11.79 11.93
CA ALA A 4 -7.65 11.23 11.28
C ALA A 4 -6.81 12.34 10.62
N ALA A 5 -5.49 12.33 10.82
CA ALA A 5 -4.60 13.34 10.25
C ALA A 5 -4.33 13.14 8.76
N LEU A 6 -4.28 11.90 8.31
CA LEU A 6 -4.05 11.49 6.93
C LEU A 6 -5.07 10.42 6.55
N VAL A 7 -5.70 10.56 5.40
CA VAL A 7 -6.70 9.61 4.89
C VAL A 7 -6.29 9.18 3.49
N PHE A 8 -5.99 7.89 3.34
CA PHE A 8 -5.74 7.28 2.03
C PHE A 8 -7.03 6.78 1.40
N THR A 9 -7.11 6.88 0.07
CA THR A 9 -8.09 6.12 -0.71
C THR A 9 -7.82 4.61 -0.59
N GLU A 10 -8.73 3.78 -1.05
CA GLU A 10 -8.41 2.42 -1.45
C GLU A 10 -7.31 2.41 -2.54
N ALA A 11 -6.77 1.22 -2.82
CA ALA A 11 -5.76 1.04 -3.87
C ALA A 11 -6.29 1.52 -5.23
N ALA A 12 -5.65 2.53 -5.82
CA ALA A 12 -5.95 3.05 -7.14
C ALA A 12 -5.07 2.39 -8.21
N ALA A 13 -5.68 1.71 -9.17
CA ALA A 13 -4.96 1.01 -10.22
C ALA A 13 -4.27 1.99 -11.17
N VAL A 14 -2.99 1.79 -11.46
CA VAL A 14 -2.19 2.62 -12.37
C VAL A 14 -2.33 2.21 -13.84
N THR A 15 -2.97 1.07 -14.12
CA THR A 15 -3.37 0.61 -15.46
C THR A 15 -4.73 -0.07 -15.39
N PRO A 16 -5.50 -0.14 -16.49
CA PRO A 16 -6.78 -0.87 -16.52
C PRO A 16 -6.67 -2.31 -16.07
N GLY A 17 -5.62 -3.04 -16.52
CA GLY A 17 -5.36 -4.43 -16.16
C GLY A 17 -4.77 -4.60 -14.74
N GLY A 18 -4.42 -3.50 -14.08
CA GLY A 18 -3.88 -3.49 -12.72
C GLY A 18 -4.93 -3.48 -11.62
N ARG A 19 -6.22 -3.43 -11.93
CA ARG A 19 -7.31 -3.52 -10.95
C ARG A 19 -7.36 -4.92 -10.32
N ILE A 20 -7.84 -5.02 -9.10
CA ILE A 20 -8.15 -6.29 -8.44
C ILE A 20 -9.48 -6.79 -8.99
N SER A 21 -10.51 -5.93 -8.95
CA SER A 21 -11.86 -6.21 -9.42
C SER A 21 -12.35 -5.16 -10.44
N PRO A 22 -13.44 -5.43 -11.19
CA PRO A 22 -13.91 -4.53 -12.24
C PRO A 22 -14.27 -3.11 -11.80
N ASP A 23 -14.64 -2.95 -10.54
CA ASP A 23 -15.15 -1.69 -9.99
C ASP A 23 -14.12 -0.96 -9.11
N ASP A 24 -12.86 -1.41 -9.09
CA ASP A 24 -11.79 -0.77 -8.33
C ASP A 24 -11.52 0.65 -8.80
N LEU A 25 -11.11 1.48 -7.87
CA LEU A 25 -10.63 2.83 -8.15
C LEU A 25 -9.43 2.79 -9.12
N GLY A 26 -9.40 3.73 -10.05
CA GLY A 26 -8.32 3.86 -11.03
C GLY A 26 -7.79 5.28 -11.17
N ILE A 27 -6.55 5.37 -11.67
CA ILE A 27 -5.88 6.64 -11.98
C ILE A 27 -5.01 6.55 -13.25
N TRP A 28 -5.38 5.67 -14.17
CA TRP A 28 -4.60 5.42 -15.40
C TRP A 28 -4.92 6.36 -16.57
N MET A 29 -5.93 7.24 -16.45
CA MET A 29 -6.35 8.19 -17.48
C MET A 29 -6.79 9.51 -16.86
N ASP A 30 -6.77 10.58 -17.64
CA ASP A 30 -6.99 11.94 -17.13
C ASP A 30 -8.45 12.18 -16.70
N GLU A 31 -9.39 11.44 -17.26
CA GLU A 31 -10.83 11.49 -16.89
C GLU A 31 -11.09 11.11 -15.43
N HIS A 32 -10.15 10.40 -14.78
CA HIS A 32 -10.25 10.10 -13.35
C HIS A 32 -9.96 11.31 -12.45
N ILE A 33 -9.26 12.33 -12.96
CA ILE A 33 -8.76 13.46 -12.15
C ILE A 33 -9.92 14.22 -11.47
N ASP A 34 -10.96 14.54 -12.22
CA ASP A 34 -12.07 15.37 -11.72
C ASP A 34 -12.80 14.71 -10.54
N PHE A 35 -13.05 13.41 -10.64
CA PHE A 35 -13.69 12.66 -9.55
C PHE A 35 -12.77 12.57 -8.32
N LEU A 36 -11.50 12.24 -8.53
CA LEU A 36 -10.49 12.16 -7.48
C LEU A 36 -10.25 13.52 -6.82
N ALA A 37 -10.27 14.61 -7.58
CA ALA A 37 -10.15 15.98 -7.04
C ALA A 37 -11.29 16.34 -6.09
N ARG A 38 -12.50 15.83 -6.33
CA ARG A 38 -13.62 16.02 -5.38
C ARG A 38 -13.35 15.32 -4.05
N ILE A 39 -12.78 14.11 -4.10
CA ILE A 39 -12.41 13.34 -2.89
C ILE A 39 -11.29 14.07 -2.15
N ALA A 40 -10.21 14.45 -2.83
CA ALA A 40 -9.07 15.13 -2.22
C ALA A 40 -9.49 16.44 -1.54
N ARG A 41 -10.27 17.27 -2.24
CA ARG A 41 -10.82 18.53 -1.70
C ARG A 41 -11.71 18.29 -0.49
N PHE A 42 -12.57 17.28 -0.51
CA PHE A 42 -13.43 16.97 0.64
C PHE A 42 -12.59 16.58 1.87
N VAL A 43 -11.61 15.70 1.71
CA VAL A 43 -10.72 15.27 2.80
C VAL A 43 -9.98 16.49 3.39
N GLU A 44 -9.41 17.35 2.53
CA GLU A 44 -8.71 18.56 2.95
C GLU A 44 -9.63 19.54 3.70
N GLN A 45 -10.86 19.75 3.22
CA GLN A 45 -11.86 20.58 3.89
C GLN A 45 -12.27 20.06 5.26
N GLN A 46 -12.12 18.76 5.51
CA GLN A 46 -12.35 18.15 6.83
C GLN A 46 -11.11 18.20 7.74
N GLY A 47 -10.03 18.85 7.31
CA GLY A 47 -8.82 19.05 8.10
C GLY A 47 -7.85 17.86 8.09
N ALA A 48 -8.03 16.90 7.17
CA ALA A 48 -7.11 15.78 6.98
C ALA A 48 -6.28 15.96 5.70
N ILE A 49 -5.11 15.34 5.64
CA ILE A 49 -4.27 15.29 4.44
C ILE A 49 -4.86 14.23 3.49
N PRO A 50 -5.19 14.57 2.23
CA PRO A 50 -5.63 13.58 1.25
C PRO A 50 -4.44 12.78 0.73
N GLY A 51 -4.49 11.46 0.89
CA GLY A 51 -3.51 10.51 0.38
C GLY A 51 -4.12 9.58 -0.69
N LEU A 52 -3.31 9.15 -1.63
CA LEU A 52 -3.69 8.16 -2.64
C LEU A 52 -2.72 6.99 -2.62
N GLN A 53 -3.24 5.75 -2.60
CA GLN A 53 -2.42 4.55 -2.73
C GLN A 53 -2.39 4.09 -4.20
N LEU A 54 -1.20 4.08 -4.81
CA LEU A 54 -0.97 3.61 -6.18
C LEU A 54 -0.69 2.11 -6.19
N ALA A 55 -1.38 1.35 -7.05
CA ALA A 55 -1.29 -0.10 -7.06
C ALA A 55 -1.38 -0.72 -8.46
N HIS A 56 -0.93 -1.96 -8.55
CA HIS A 56 -1.18 -2.88 -9.66
C HIS A 56 -1.33 -4.30 -9.11
N ALA A 57 -2.50 -4.90 -9.29
CA ALA A 57 -2.85 -6.18 -8.66
C ALA A 57 -2.00 -7.38 -9.15
N GLY A 58 -1.40 -7.25 -10.34
CA GLY A 58 -0.54 -8.32 -10.86
C GLY A 58 -1.31 -9.63 -11.10
N ARG A 59 -0.77 -10.76 -10.64
CA ARG A 59 -1.36 -12.09 -10.77
C ARG A 59 -2.63 -12.30 -9.92
N LYS A 60 -2.97 -11.33 -9.08
CA LYS A 60 -4.20 -11.34 -8.26
C LYS A 60 -5.29 -10.43 -8.85
N ALA A 61 -5.11 -9.97 -10.07
CA ALA A 61 -6.08 -9.17 -10.82
C ALA A 61 -7.22 -10.03 -11.39
N SER A 62 -8.28 -9.38 -11.84
CA SER A 62 -9.43 -10.02 -12.51
C SER A 62 -10.19 -10.98 -11.58
N THR A 63 -10.49 -10.50 -10.36
CA THR A 63 -11.29 -11.21 -9.35
C THR A 63 -12.59 -10.49 -9.07
N ALA A 64 -13.56 -11.21 -8.51
CA ALA A 64 -14.75 -10.59 -7.93
C ALA A 64 -14.37 -9.69 -6.75
N ALA A 65 -15.20 -8.70 -6.46
CA ALA A 65 -15.03 -7.89 -5.26
C ALA A 65 -15.05 -8.77 -3.99
N PRO A 66 -14.34 -8.39 -2.91
CA PRO A 66 -14.22 -9.23 -1.70
C PRO A 66 -15.56 -9.66 -1.10
N TRP A 67 -16.56 -8.79 -1.12
CA TRP A 67 -17.91 -9.11 -0.63
C TRP A 67 -18.73 -10.03 -1.56
N LEU A 68 -18.24 -10.27 -2.78
CA LEU A 68 -18.75 -11.27 -3.72
C LEU A 68 -17.89 -12.54 -3.74
N GLY A 69 -16.98 -12.70 -2.76
CA GLY A 69 -16.17 -13.89 -2.57
C GLY A 69 -14.71 -13.78 -3.04
N GLY A 70 -14.31 -12.72 -3.77
CA GLY A 70 -12.92 -12.48 -4.18
C GLY A 70 -12.30 -13.54 -5.10
N HIS A 71 -13.10 -14.43 -5.69
CA HIS A 71 -12.64 -15.48 -6.60
C HIS A 71 -12.35 -14.93 -8.00
N PRO A 72 -11.49 -15.58 -8.81
CA PRO A 72 -11.28 -15.20 -10.19
C PRO A 72 -12.57 -15.23 -11.02
N ILE A 73 -12.73 -14.26 -11.91
CA ILE A 73 -13.93 -14.11 -12.74
C ILE A 73 -13.60 -14.23 -14.22
N SER A 74 -14.59 -14.69 -15.00
CA SER A 74 -14.47 -14.82 -16.45
C SER A 74 -14.65 -13.47 -17.16
N GLU A 75 -14.28 -13.41 -18.44
CA GLU A 75 -14.54 -12.21 -19.28
C GLU A 75 -16.04 -11.91 -19.42
N ALA A 76 -16.89 -12.95 -19.40
CA ALA A 76 -18.34 -12.79 -19.37
C ALA A 76 -18.85 -12.08 -18.10
N ASP A 77 -18.12 -12.22 -17.00
CA ASP A 77 -18.40 -11.59 -15.70
C ASP A 77 -17.59 -10.29 -15.50
N ARG A 78 -17.17 -9.64 -16.57
CA ARG A 78 -16.35 -8.40 -16.57
C ARG A 78 -14.88 -8.61 -16.14
N GLY A 79 -14.41 -9.86 -16.07
CA GLY A 79 -12.99 -10.17 -15.91
C GLY A 79 -12.19 -9.81 -17.17
N TRP A 80 -10.88 -9.93 -17.08
CA TRP A 80 -9.97 -9.65 -18.20
C TRP A 80 -8.78 -10.57 -18.22
N ARG A 81 -8.17 -10.66 -19.40
CA ARG A 81 -6.91 -11.37 -19.66
C ARG A 81 -6.04 -10.51 -20.59
N PRO A 82 -4.70 -10.66 -20.50
CA PRO A 82 -3.95 -11.39 -19.47
C PRO A 82 -3.86 -10.62 -18.14
N THR A 83 -3.56 -11.33 -17.05
CA THR A 83 -2.96 -10.74 -15.86
C THR A 83 -1.45 -10.79 -15.98
N PHE A 84 -0.71 -10.01 -15.20
CA PHE A 84 0.73 -9.86 -15.34
C PHE A 84 1.48 -10.23 -14.05
N ALA A 85 2.70 -10.74 -14.21
CA ALA A 85 3.59 -11.08 -13.10
C ALA A 85 5.06 -11.06 -13.55
N PRO A 86 6.05 -11.18 -12.63
CA PRO A 86 7.44 -11.41 -13.02
C PRO A 86 7.65 -12.76 -13.73
N SER A 87 6.89 -13.78 -13.36
CA SER A 87 6.97 -15.14 -13.89
C SER A 87 5.58 -15.72 -14.07
N PRO A 88 5.38 -16.73 -14.94
CA PRO A 88 4.06 -17.31 -15.22
C PRO A 88 3.61 -18.27 -14.10
N ILE A 89 3.57 -17.77 -12.87
CA ILE A 89 3.21 -18.51 -11.66
C ILE A 89 1.88 -17.95 -11.14
N PRO A 90 0.76 -18.67 -11.20
CA PRO A 90 -0.53 -18.21 -10.70
C PRO A 90 -0.50 -18.02 -9.17
N PHE A 91 -1.40 -17.19 -8.63
CA PHE A 91 -1.52 -17.02 -7.20
C PHE A 91 -2.05 -18.27 -6.49
N SER A 92 -3.01 -18.94 -7.09
CA SER A 92 -3.53 -20.25 -6.67
C SER A 92 -3.98 -21.04 -7.89
N GLU A 93 -4.37 -22.31 -7.69
CA GLU A 93 -4.89 -23.17 -8.75
C GLU A 93 -6.11 -22.61 -9.49
N GLN A 94 -6.89 -21.77 -8.81
CA GLN A 94 -8.09 -21.13 -9.39
C GLN A 94 -7.75 -19.88 -10.22
N HIS A 95 -6.60 -19.25 -9.99
CA HIS A 95 -6.20 -18.04 -10.70
C HIS A 95 -5.64 -18.39 -12.09
N GLN A 96 -5.89 -17.50 -13.05
CA GLN A 96 -5.26 -17.64 -14.37
C GLN A 96 -3.72 -17.57 -14.24
N THR A 97 -3.04 -18.35 -15.09
CA THR A 97 -1.59 -18.22 -15.23
C THR A 97 -1.28 -16.83 -15.81
N PRO A 98 -0.54 -15.99 -15.11
CA PRO A 98 -0.22 -14.64 -15.58
C PRO A 98 0.78 -14.70 -16.73
N GLN A 99 0.74 -13.70 -17.60
CA GLN A 99 1.79 -13.45 -18.57
C GLN A 99 3.00 -12.84 -17.84
N ALA A 100 4.19 -13.41 -18.05
CA ALA A 100 5.42 -12.81 -17.57
C ALA A 100 5.68 -11.49 -18.34
N LEU A 101 5.92 -10.41 -17.59
CA LEU A 101 6.31 -9.14 -18.19
C LEU A 101 7.71 -9.26 -18.83
N ASP A 102 7.86 -8.80 -20.06
CA ASP A 102 9.17 -8.53 -20.61
C ASP A 102 9.72 -7.18 -20.09
N GLU A 103 10.96 -6.84 -20.43
CA GLU A 103 11.55 -5.59 -19.97
C GLU A 103 10.79 -4.33 -20.46
N ALA A 104 10.18 -4.40 -21.65
CA ALA A 104 9.38 -3.29 -22.17
C ALA A 104 8.09 -3.11 -21.36
N GLY A 105 7.43 -4.21 -21.00
CA GLY A 105 6.28 -4.24 -20.10
C GLY A 105 6.61 -3.70 -18.71
N ILE A 106 7.76 -4.11 -18.14
CA ILE A 106 8.23 -3.59 -16.85
C ILE A 106 8.45 -2.07 -16.92
N ARG A 107 9.13 -1.57 -17.97
CA ARG A 107 9.32 -0.11 -18.16
C ARG A 107 8.00 0.62 -18.35
N SER A 108 7.01 0.01 -19.01
CA SER A 108 5.68 0.59 -19.17
C SER A 108 4.95 0.71 -17.83
N ILE A 109 5.03 -0.32 -16.97
CA ILE A 109 4.47 -0.28 -15.61
C ILE A 109 5.13 0.83 -14.77
N VAL A 110 6.47 0.93 -14.79
CA VAL A 110 7.20 1.98 -14.05
C VAL A 110 6.69 3.36 -14.47
N ARG A 111 6.59 3.63 -15.78
CA ARG A 111 6.03 4.90 -16.30
C ARG A 111 4.58 5.13 -15.86
N ALA A 112 3.74 4.09 -15.88
CA ALA A 112 2.34 4.21 -15.45
C ALA A 112 2.22 4.67 -13.98
N PHE A 113 3.11 4.24 -13.10
CA PHE A 113 3.18 4.76 -11.72
C PHE A 113 3.56 6.26 -11.69
N GLY A 114 4.51 6.70 -12.51
CA GLY A 114 4.87 8.13 -12.61
C GLY A 114 3.73 8.99 -13.17
N GLU A 115 3.09 8.53 -14.24
CA GLU A 115 1.93 9.21 -14.82
C GLU A 115 0.76 9.30 -13.82
N ALA A 116 0.50 8.21 -13.09
CA ALA A 116 -0.50 8.16 -12.02
C ALA A 116 -0.17 9.16 -10.89
N ALA A 117 1.10 9.28 -10.50
CA ALA A 117 1.55 10.28 -9.52
C ALA A 117 1.31 11.72 -10.01
N GLY A 118 1.57 11.99 -11.30
CA GLY A 118 1.26 13.28 -11.92
C GLY A 118 -0.23 13.61 -11.85
N ARG A 119 -1.11 12.66 -12.18
CA ARG A 119 -2.57 12.81 -12.06
C ARG A 119 -3.02 13.01 -10.61
N ALA A 120 -2.42 12.29 -9.67
CA ALA A 120 -2.71 12.46 -8.24
C ALA A 120 -2.36 13.88 -7.75
N LEU A 121 -1.22 14.42 -8.20
CA LEU A 121 -0.83 15.80 -7.91
C LEU A 121 -1.84 16.81 -8.47
N GLN A 122 -2.27 16.63 -9.71
CA GLN A 122 -3.29 17.47 -10.36
C GLN A 122 -4.65 17.37 -9.66
N ALA A 123 -5.04 16.17 -9.21
CA ALA A 123 -6.26 15.97 -8.43
C ALA A 123 -6.22 16.59 -7.02
N GLY A 124 -5.05 17.05 -6.57
CA GLY A 124 -4.91 17.74 -5.29
C GLY A 124 -4.52 16.87 -4.11
N PHE A 125 -4.10 15.63 -4.33
CA PHE A 125 -3.52 14.80 -3.26
C PHE A 125 -2.20 15.40 -2.74
N ARG A 126 -1.89 15.13 -1.48
CA ARG A 126 -0.72 15.68 -0.77
C ARG A 126 0.16 14.59 -0.16
N ALA A 127 -0.26 13.33 -0.22
CA ALA A 127 0.53 12.16 0.14
C ALA A 127 0.30 11.07 -0.90
N LEU A 128 1.35 10.31 -1.23
CA LEU A 128 1.25 9.10 -2.06
C LEU A 128 1.78 7.91 -1.29
N GLU A 129 1.18 6.76 -1.54
CA GLU A 129 1.69 5.48 -1.07
C GLU A 129 1.83 4.51 -2.25
N ILE A 130 3.00 3.92 -2.40
CA ILE A 130 3.26 2.86 -3.38
C ILE A 130 2.87 1.52 -2.73
N HIS A 131 1.93 0.81 -3.32
CA HIS A 131 1.55 -0.52 -2.86
C HIS A 131 2.53 -1.58 -3.39
N SER A 132 3.46 -2.00 -2.55
CA SER A 132 4.45 -3.05 -2.83
C SER A 132 4.32 -4.24 -1.88
N ALA A 133 3.07 -4.62 -1.53
CA ALA A 133 2.74 -5.62 -0.53
C ALA A 133 1.71 -6.64 -1.04
N HIS A 134 1.34 -7.59 -0.18
CA HIS A 134 0.17 -8.48 -0.26
C HIS A 134 0.12 -9.37 -1.52
N GLY A 135 1.27 -9.67 -2.14
CA GLY A 135 1.35 -10.51 -3.34
C GLY A 135 0.91 -9.83 -4.63
N TYR A 136 0.69 -8.51 -4.61
CA TYR A 136 0.45 -7.71 -5.80
C TYR A 136 1.71 -7.56 -6.65
N LEU A 137 1.64 -6.85 -7.78
CA LEU A 137 2.68 -6.90 -8.80
C LEU A 137 4.08 -6.60 -8.24
N LEU A 138 4.26 -5.48 -7.54
CA LEU A 138 5.57 -5.08 -7.04
C LEU A 138 6.11 -6.07 -6.01
N HIS A 139 5.26 -6.55 -5.08
CA HIS A 139 5.65 -7.58 -4.12
C HIS A 139 6.04 -8.89 -4.83
N SER A 140 5.33 -9.28 -5.88
CA SER A 140 5.64 -10.50 -6.63
C SER A 140 7.02 -10.46 -7.31
N PHE A 141 7.56 -9.26 -7.60
CA PHE A 141 8.94 -9.11 -8.05
C PHE A 141 9.96 -9.28 -6.92
N LEU A 142 9.64 -8.84 -5.71
CA LEU A 142 10.56 -8.90 -4.56
C LEU A 142 10.86 -10.33 -4.12
N SER A 143 9.85 -11.19 -4.09
CA SER A 143 9.99 -12.54 -3.55
C SER A 143 10.53 -13.56 -4.54
N PRO A 144 11.54 -14.37 -4.15
CA PRO A 144 12.02 -15.49 -4.97
C PRO A 144 10.93 -16.53 -5.25
N LEU A 145 9.92 -16.66 -4.39
CA LEU A 145 8.83 -17.64 -4.54
C LEU A 145 7.89 -17.34 -5.71
N SER A 146 7.87 -16.10 -6.19
CA SER A 146 7.04 -15.67 -7.32
C SER A 146 7.84 -15.10 -8.47
N ASN A 147 9.14 -14.84 -8.29
CA ASN A 147 10.03 -14.27 -9.28
C ASN A 147 11.15 -15.26 -9.63
N HIS A 148 10.95 -16.05 -10.67
CA HIS A 148 11.92 -17.00 -11.19
C HIS A 148 12.66 -16.48 -12.44
N ARG A 149 12.75 -15.17 -12.61
CA ARG A 149 13.46 -14.53 -13.72
C ARG A 149 14.96 -14.72 -13.59
N THR A 150 15.62 -14.77 -14.75
CA THR A 150 17.09 -14.89 -14.87
C THR A 150 17.74 -13.63 -15.49
N ASP A 151 16.93 -12.60 -15.77
CA ASP A 151 17.38 -11.32 -16.32
C ASP A 151 17.67 -10.28 -15.22
N ALA A 152 17.79 -9.02 -15.62
CA ALA A 152 18.06 -7.90 -14.71
C ALA A 152 16.98 -7.61 -13.65
N TYR A 153 15.85 -8.34 -13.66
CA TYR A 153 14.73 -8.17 -12.72
C TYR A 153 14.49 -9.41 -11.86
N GLY A 154 15.39 -10.41 -11.86
CA GLY A 154 15.27 -11.62 -11.07
C GLY A 154 16.58 -12.15 -10.52
N GLY A 155 16.53 -13.22 -9.74
CA GLY A 155 17.68 -13.83 -9.08
C GLY A 155 18.15 -13.04 -7.86
N SER A 156 19.15 -12.18 -8.00
CA SER A 156 19.75 -11.43 -6.88
C SER A 156 18.75 -10.44 -6.23
N PHE A 157 19.03 -10.06 -4.99
CA PHE A 157 18.27 -9.04 -4.28
C PHE A 157 18.20 -7.72 -5.07
N GLU A 158 19.33 -7.26 -5.63
CA GLU A 158 19.43 -6.03 -6.41
C GLU A 158 18.53 -6.06 -7.65
N ASN A 159 18.45 -7.21 -8.31
CA ASN A 159 17.62 -7.37 -9.49
C ASN A 159 16.13 -7.43 -9.12
N ARG A 160 15.75 -8.20 -8.10
CA ARG A 160 14.36 -8.33 -7.66
C ARG A 160 13.79 -6.99 -7.14
N THR A 161 14.61 -6.16 -6.52
CA THR A 161 14.22 -4.84 -6.01
C THR A 161 14.25 -3.73 -7.07
N ARG A 162 14.84 -3.98 -8.22
CA ARG A 162 15.04 -2.98 -9.29
C ARG A 162 13.75 -2.30 -9.73
N ILE A 163 12.66 -3.04 -9.88
CA ILE A 163 11.38 -2.45 -10.29
C ILE A 163 10.84 -1.48 -9.24
N VAL A 164 10.91 -1.82 -7.94
CA VAL A 164 10.43 -0.95 -6.85
C VAL A 164 11.25 0.33 -6.81
N ARG A 165 12.57 0.23 -6.89
CA ARG A 165 13.46 1.41 -6.94
C ARG A 165 13.19 2.27 -8.17
N GLY A 166 12.93 1.64 -9.32
CA GLY A 166 12.54 2.33 -10.55
C GLY A 166 11.22 3.09 -10.39
N VAL A 167 10.21 2.48 -9.79
CA VAL A 167 8.92 3.11 -9.50
C VAL A 167 9.09 4.30 -8.55
N VAL A 168 9.89 4.16 -7.48
CA VAL A 168 10.17 5.27 -6.55
C VAL A 168 10.82 6.45 -7.28
N SER A 169 11.85 6.18 -8.09
CA SER A 169 12.57 7.23 -8.85
C SER A 169 11.65 7.91 -9.87
N GLU A 170 10.82 7.14 -10.57
CA GLU A 170 9.88 7.67 -11.58
C GLU A 170 8.82 8.56 -10.92
N ILE A 171 8.25 8.13 -9.79
CA ILE A 171 7.30 8.94 -9.03
C ILE A 171 7.98 10.22 -8.54
N ARG A 172 9.18 10.15 -7.96
CA ARG A 172 9.88 11.34 -7.46
C ARG A 172 10.28 12.34 -8.55
N SER A 173 10.39 11.91 -9.80
CA SER A 173 10.62 12.83 -10.92
C SER A 173 9.46 13.83 -11.15
N VAL A 174 8.26 13.49 -10.69
CA VAL A 174 7.04 14.29 -10.86
C VAL A 174 6.38 14.71 -9.54
N TRP A 175 6.59 13.96 -8.46
CA TRP A 175 6.01 14.20 -7.14
C TRP A 175 6.92 15.11 -6.31
N PRO A 176 6.47 16.31 -5.89
CA PRO A 176 7.31 17.28 -5.18
C PRO A 176 7.86 16.73 -3.86
N GLU A 177 9.11 17.05 -3.54
CA GLU A 177 9.79 16.63 -2.29
C GLU A 177 9.05 17.06 -1.02
N ARG A 178 8.35 18.19 -1.04
CA ARG A 178 7.55 18.69 0.10
C ARG A 178 6.34 17.79 0.45
N TYR A 179 5.98 16.87 -0.42
CA TYR A 179 4.87 15.94 -0.20
C TYR A 179 5.39 14.53 0.08
N PRO A 180 4.95 13.89 1.16
CA PRO A 180 5.44 12.58 1.55
C PRO A 180 5.12 11.52 0.49
N LEU A 181 6.11 10.63 0.29
CA LEU A 181 6.00 9.40 -0.48
C LEU A 181 6.20 8.22 0.46
N LEU A 182 5.19 7.40 0.59
CA LEU A 182 5.21 6.21 1.42
C LEU A 182 5.40 4.96 0.55
N LEU A 183 6.00 3.95 1.12
CA LEU A 183 6.13 2.62 0.50
C LEU A 183 5.52 1.57 1.43
N ARG A 184 4.43 0.95 1.01
CA ARG A 184 3.84 -0.17 1.74
C ARG A 184 4.44 -1.48 1.27
N ILE A 185 5.00 -2.26 2.20
CA ILE A 185 5.61 -3.56 1.91
C ILE A 185 5.00 -4.67 2.77
N SER A 186 5.00 -5.89 2.25
CA SER A 186 4.89 -7.08 3.09
C SER A 186 6.29 -7.43 3.56
N VAL A 187 6.55 -7.22 4.85
CA VAL A 187 7.89 -7.38 5.45
C VAL A 187 8.39 -8.82 5.40
N THR A 188 7.48 -9.78 5.35
CA THR A 188 7.79 -11.20 5.25
C THR A 188 6.68 -11.96 4.51
N ASP A 189 7.07 -13.00 3.77
CA ASP A 189 6.15 -13.95 3.14
C ASP A 189 5.65 -15.03 4.11
N TYR A 190 6.26 -15.14 5.30
CA TYR A 190 6.04 -16.23 6.25
C TYR A 190 6.34 -17.62 5.66
N ALA A 191 7.26 -17.70 4.72
CA ALA A 191 7.64 -18.94 4.04
C ALA A 191 9.16 -18.99 3.84
N GLU A 192 9.72 -20.19 4.00
CA GLU A 192 11.14 -20.44 3.77
C GLU A 192 11.52 -20.13 2.32
N GLY A 193 12.69 -19.51 2.11
CA GLY A 193 13.16 -19.11 0.78
C GLY A 193 12.41 -17.91 0.18
N GLY A 194 11.45 -17.34 0.90
CA GLY A 194 10.70 -16.16 0.47
C GLY A 194 11.36 -14.83 0.82
N TRP A 195 10.55 -13.77 0.73
CA TRP A 195 10.92 -12.44 1.20
C TRP A 195 10.85 -12.40 2.73
N ASP A 196 11.83 -11.75 3.37
CA ASP A 196 12.00 -11.70 4.81
C ASP A 196 12.31 -10.31 5.34
N ILE A 197 12.42 -10.19 6.66
CA ILE A 197 12.67 -8.90 7.33
C ILE A 197 14.05 -8.33 7.02
N GLU A 198 15.08 -9.16 6.83
CA GLU A 198 16.43 -8.75 6.48
C GLU A 198 16.44 -8.04 5.13
N GLN A 199 15.79 -8.64 4.14
CA GLN A 199 15.61 -8.06 2.80
C GLN A 199 14.75 -6.78 2.85
N SER A 200 13.74 -6.73 3.72
CA SER A 200 12.89 -5.55 3.91
C SER A 200 13.66 -4.37 4.50
N VAL A 201 14.54 -4.61 5.48
CA VAL A 201 15.44 -3.58 6.05
C VAL A 201 16.39 -3.06 4.98
N GLU A 202 16.98 -3.95 4.18
CA GLU A 202 17.90 -3.53 3.12
C GLU A 202 17.17 -2.75 2.01
N LEU A 203 15.97 -3.17 1.61
CA LEU A 203 15.14 -2.39 0.68
C LEU A 203 14.86 -1.00 1.24
N ALA A 204 14.48 -0.89 2.52
CA ALA A 204 14.21 0.39 3.17
C ALA A 204 15.43 1.33 3.15
N ARG A 205 16.64 0.79 3.38
CA ARG A 205 17.90 1.55 3.24
C ARG A 205 18.11 2.08 1.83
N GLN A 206 17.76 1.28 0.81
CA GLN A 206 17.97 1.64 -0.60
C GLN A 206 16.93 2.63 -1.12
N VAL A 207 15.68 2.59 -0.66
CA VAL A 207 14.62 3.50 -1.13
C VAL A 207 14.61 4.84 -0.42
N LYS A 208 15.15 4.92 0.80
CA LYS A 208 15.28 6.18 1.56
C LYS A 208 16.01 7.28 0.77
N PRO A 209 17.23 7.07 0.24
CA PRO A 209 17.92 8.10 -0.55
C PRO A 209 17.25 8.38 -1.90
N LEU A 210 16.34 7.52 -2.37
CA LEU A 210 15.53 7.76 -3.56
C LEU A 210 14.29 8.61 -3.26
N GLY A 211 14.05 8.94 -1.99
CA GLY A 211 13.00 9.87 -1.58
C GLY A 211 11.76 9.21 -0.97
N VAL A 212 11.82 7.95 -0.53
CA VAL A 212 10.77 7.39 0.33
C VAL A 212 10.93 7.98 1.72
N ASP A 213 9.86 8.57 2.25
CA ASP A 213 9.84 9.22 3.57
C ASP A 213 9.44 8.25 4.68
N LEU A 214 8.55 7.29 4.38
CA LEU A 214 8.01 6.37 5.37
C LEU A 214 7.73 4.99 4.75
N VAL A 215 8.02 3.93 5.50
CA VAL A 215 7.64 2.54 5.15
C VAL A 215 6.44 2.11 6.00
N ASP A 216 5.30 1.81 5.34
CA ASP A 216 4.13 1.17 5.97
C ASP A 216 4.34 -0.35 6.03
N CYS A 217 4.48 -0.88 7.24
CA CYS A 217 4.93 -2.24 7.51
C CYS A 217 3.77 -3.22 7.66
N SER A 218 3.38 -3.85 6.55
CA SER A 218 2.44 -4.97 6.51
C SER A 218 3.18 -6.32 6.40
N SER A 219 2.46 -7.43 6.13
CA SER A 219 3.08 -8.75 5.97
C SER A 219 2.19 -9.73 5.22
N GLY A 220 2.79 -10.76 4.62
CA GLY A 220 2.11 -11.86 3.96
C GLY A 220 1.38 -11.49 2.66
N GLY A 221 0.45 -12.36 2.25
CA GLY A 221 -0.40 -12.17 1.07
C GLY A 221 0.21 -12.61 -0.27
N LEU A 222 1.48 -13.06 -0.29
CA LEU A 222 2.13 -13.58 -1.49
C LEU A 222 1.63 -14.98 -1.83
N LEU A 223 1.46 -15.82 -0.83
CA LEU A 223 1.01 -17.20 -0.96
C LEU A 223 -0.42 -17.36 -0.39
N PRO A 224 -1.24 -18.23 -0.97
CA PRO A 224 -2.64 -18.39 -0.53
C PRO A 224 -2.75 -19.06 0.85
N HIS A 225 -1.76 -19.88 1.22
CA HIS A 225 -1.80 -20.69 2.44
C HIS A 225 -0.50 -20.51 3.24
N VAL A 226 -0.50 -19.57 4.17
CA VAL A 226 0.59 -19.37 5.14
C VAL A 226 0.00 -19.24 6.53
N SER A 227 0.71 -19.76 7.53
CA SER A 227 0.32 -19.60 8.92
C SER A 227 0.85 -18.28 9.45
N ILE A 228 -0.05 -17.39 9.87
CA ILE A 228 0.29 -16.10 10.47
C ILE A 228 -0.26 -16.09 11.89
N ALA A 229 0.61 -15.84 12.86
CA ALA A 229 0.20 -15.65 14.25
C ALA A 229 -0.43 -14.26 14.42
N PHE A 230 -1.73 -14.16 14.13
CA PHE A 230 -2.47 -12.92 14.30
C PHE A 230 -2.68 -12.58 15.78
N GLY A 231 -2.49 -11.31 16.13
CA GLY A 231 -2.74 -10.78 17.46
C GLY A 231 -2.66 -9.26 17.48
N PRO A 232 -3.06 -8.59 18.57
CA PRO A 232 -3.00 -7.14 18.67
C PRO A 232 -1.58 -6.60 18.41
N GLY A 233 -1.41 -5.80 17.34
CA GLY A 233 -0.11 -5.20 17.00
C GLY A 233 0.93 -6.17 16.41
N TYR A 234 0.52 -7.33 15.88
CA TYR A 234 1.42 -8.40 15.42
C TYR A 234 2.50 -7.98 14.41
N GLN A 235 2.31 -6.85 13.73
CA GLN A 235 3.27 -6.28 12.77
C GLN A 235 4.11 -5.13 13.34
N ALA A 236 3.82 -4.63 14.56
CA ALA A 236 4.53 -3.48 15.13
C ALA A 236 6.04 -3.74 15.31
N GLY A 237 6.43 -4.98 15.65
CA GLY A 237 7.84 -5.37 15.74
C GLY A 237 8.61 -5.25 14.41
N PHE A 238 7.96 -5.43 13.29
CA PHE A 238 8.56 -5.23 11.96
C PHE A 238 8.84 -3.74 11.71
N ALA A 239 7.87 -2.87 12.02
CA ALA A 239 8.04 -1.43 11.92
C ALA A 239 9.19 -0.94 12.79
N GLN A 240 9.27 -1.42 14.04
CA GLN A 240 10.36 -1.10 14.97
C GLN A 240 11.73 -1.48 14.40
N ARG A 241 11.84 -2.68 13.85
CA ARG A 241 13.10 -3.18 13.32
C ARG A 241 13.55 -2.37 12.11
N ILE A 242 12.66 -2.11 11.14
CA ILE A 242 12.97 -1.29 9.96
C ILE A 242 13.34 0.14 10.37
N LYS A 243 12.58 0.76 11.28
CA LYS A 243 12.89 2.09 11.82
C LYS A 243 14.30 2.15 12.42
N LYS A 244 14.62 1.20 13.27
CA LYS A 244 15.91 1.17 13.97
C LYS A 244 17.09 0.88 13.05
N GLU A 245 16.94 -0.07 12.12
CA GLU A 245 18.06 -0.57 11.32
C GLU A 245 18.24 0.16 10.00
N ALA A 246 17.16 0.68 9.37
CA ALA A 246 17.24 1.49 8.16
C ALA A 246 17.21 3.00 8.43
N GLY A 247 16.84 3.42 9.65
CA GLY A 247 16.77 4.84 10.01
C GLY A 247 15.76 5.64 9.19
N ILE A 248 14.66 5.01 8.79
CA ILE A 248 13.54 5.62 8.05
C ILE A 248 12.29 5.64 8.93
N LEU A 249 11.38 6.60 8.71
CA LEU A 249 10.10 6.61 9.40
C LEU A 249 9.27 5.36 9.05
N THR A 250 8.48 4.88 10.01
CA THR A 250 7.66 3.68 9.81
C THR A 250 6.23 3.86 10.26
N GLY A 251 5.32 3.15 9.58
CA GLY A 251 3.94 2.96 9.95
C GLY A 251 3.70 1.56 10.51
N ALA A 252 3.00 1.46 11.64
CA ALA A 252 2.55 0.19 12.19
C ALA A 252 1.08 -0.03 11.89
N VAL A 253 0.76 -1.18 11.31
CA VAL A 253 -0.60 -1.65 11.03
C VAL A 253 -0.77 -3.06 11.59
N GLY A 254 -1.99 -3.46 11.90
CA GLY A 254 -2.31 -4.85 12.26
C GLY A 254 -2.94 -5.01 13.64
N MET A 255 -4.27 -5.13 13.66
CA MET A 255 -5.08 -5.33 14.88
C MET A 255 -4.78 -4.31 15.99
N ILE A 256 -4.50 -3.06 15.62
CA ILE A 256 -4.46 -1.94 16.55
C ILE A 256 -5.87 -1.38 16.61
N THR A 257 -6.51 -1.49 17.79
CA THR A 257 -7.93 -1.13 17.99
C THR A 257 -8.14 -0.24 19.21
N ALA A 258 -7.25 -0.31 20.21
CA ALA A 258 -7.34 0.49 21.43
C ALA A 258 -6.42 1.72 21.36
N ALA A 259 -6.87 2.83 21.94
CA ALA A 259 -6.10 4.07 22.03
C ALA A 259 -4.76 3.86 22.76
N GLU A 260 -4.80 3.14 23.87
CA GLU A 260 -3.62 2.86 24.69
C GLU A 260 -2.59 1.98 23.94
N GLN A 261 -3.07 1.06 23.09
CA GLN A 261 -2.20 0.24 22.24
C GLN A 261 -1.50 1.11 21.19
N ALA A 262 -2.25 2.00 20.53
CA ALA A 262 -1.69 2.94 19.55
C ALA A 262 -0.67 3.88 20.19
N GLU A 263 -1.01 4.46 21.35
CA GLU A 263 -0.11 5.32 22.11
C GLU A 263 1.16 4.57 22.56
N HIS A 264 1.03 3.33 23.00
CA HIS A 264 2.18 2.50 23.37
C HIS A 264 3.16 2.31 22.20
N VAL A 265 2.64 1.97 21.00
CA VAL A 265 3.47 1.81 19.79
C VAL A 265 4.27 3.08 19.47
N LEU A 266 3.64 4.25 19.59
CA LEU A 266 4.29 5.54 19.31
C LEU A 266 5.29 5.92 20.42
N ARG A 267 4.89 5.84 21.69
CA ARG A 267 5.70 6.24 22.86
C ARG A 267 6.93 5.37 23.05
N THR A 268 6.83 4.09 22.77
CA THR A 268 7.97 3.16 22.84
C THR A 268 8.85 3.19 21.60
N GLY A 269 8.51 4.03 20.60
CA GLY A 269 9.30 4.19 19.39
C GLY A 269 9.25 3.00 18.44
N GLN A 270 8.20 2.15 18.54
CA GLN A 270 8.02 1.03 17.62
C GLN A 270 7.68 1.48 16.19
N ALA A 271 6.94 2.59 16.09
CA ALA A 271 6.66 3.22 14.80
C ALA A 271 6.49 4.74 14.98
N ASP A 272 6.42 5.47 13.87
CA ASP A 272 6.19 6.92 13.85
C ASP A 272 4.72 7.28 13.61
N VAL A 273 4.00 6.39 12.95
CA VAL A 273 2.55 6.51 12.73
C VAL A 273 1.85 5.17 12.97
N VAL A 274 0.58 5.24 13.34
CA VAL A 274 -0.32 4.09 13.40
C VAL A 274 -1.29 4.15 12.24
N VAL A 275 -1.39 3.06 11.49
CA VAL A 275 -2.25 2.94 10.31
C VAL A 275 -3.45 2.06 10.64
N LEU A 276 -4.65 2.60 10.49
CA LEU A 276 -5.90 1.94 10.80
C LEU A 276 -6.76 1.83 9.53
N ALA A 277 -7.34 0.65 9.29
CA ALA A 277 -8.29 0.45 8.20
C ALA A 277 -9.65 -0.04 8.74
N ARG A 278 -9.79 -1.35 8.97
CA ARG A 278 -11.07 -1.94 9.42
C ARG A 278 -11.60 -1.33 10.70
N GLU A 279 -10.73 -0.85 11.60
CA GLU A 279 -11.15 -0.16 12.82
C GLU A 279 -11.86 1.16 12.51
N LEU A 280 -11.33 1.97 11.59
CA LEU A 280 -11.98 3.22 11.18
C LEU A 280 -13.28 3.00 10.39
N LEU A 281 -13.44 1.84 9.70
CA LEU A 281 -14.70 1.48 9.07
C LEU A 281 -15.78 1.16 10.11
N ARG A 282 -15.40 0.53 11.25
CA ARG A 282 -16.32 0.26 12.37
C ARG A 282 -16.59 1.49 13.23
N HIS A 283 -15.54 2.28 13.47
CA HIS A 283 -15.53 3.44 14.37
C HIS A 283 -14.93 4.67 13.68
N PRO A 284 -15.69 5.36 12.80
CA PRO A 284 -15.18 6.51 12.04
C PRO A 284 -14.68 7.67 12.90
N TYR A 285 -15.12 7.75 14.15
CA TYR A 285 -14.69 8.75 15.13
C TYR A 285 -13.63 8.25 16.11
N TRP A 286 -13.03 7.10 15.82
CA TRP A 286 -12.00 6.48 16.68
C TRP A 286 -10.88 7.47 17.09
N PRO A 287 -10.31 8.35 16.22
CA PRO A 287 -9.27 9.28 16.64
C PRO A 287 -9.75 10.30 17.69
N LEU A 288 -11.00 10.77 17.61
CA LEU A 288 -11.58 11.67 18.62
C LEU A 288 -11.82 10.94 19.94
N GLU A 289 -12.30 9.70 19.88
CA GLU A 289 -12.46 8.84 21.06
C GLU A 289 -11.11 8.50 21.71
N ALA A 290 -10.08 8.19 20.89
CA ALA A 290 -8.74 7.92 21.38
C ALA A 290 -8.14 9.15 22.08
N ALA A 291 -8.30 10.35 21.52
CA ALA A 291 -7.85 11.58 22.16
C ALA A 291 -8.53 11.80 23.52
N ARG A 292 -9.85 11.57 23.59
CA ARG A 292 -10.62 11.66 24.86
C ARG A 292 -10.10 10.68 25.89
N ARG A 293 -9.89 9.41 25.52
CA ARG A 293 -9.37 8.35 26.41
C ARG A 293 -7.97 8.65 26.94
N LEU A 294 -7.13 9.28 26.10
CA LEU A 294 -5.76 9.64 26.46
C LEU A 294 -5.66 11.01 27.14
N GLY A 295 -6.80 11.71 27.37
CA GLY A 295 -6.81 13.01 27.99
C GLY A 295 -6.17 14.13 27.13
N VAL A 296 -6.21 13.98 25.81
CA VAL A 296 -5.63 14.93 24.86
C VAL A 296 -6.73 15.73 24.17
N GLU A 297 -6.52 17.03 24.05
CA GLU A 297 -7.43 17.93 23.32
C GLU A 297 -7.32 17.61 21.81
N ALA A 298 -8.47 17.43 21.16
CA ALA A 298 -8.56 17.22 19.73
C ALA A 298 -9.53 18.21 19.07
N PRO A 299 -9.29 18.61 17.81
CA PRO A 299 -10.18 19.50 17.09
C PRO A 299 -11.46 18.76 16.70
N TRP A 300 -12.59 19.12 17.35
CA TRP A 300 -13.89 18.61 16.99
C TRP A 300 -14.52 19.44 15.86
N PRO A 301 -15.24 18.81 14.92
CA PRO A 301 -16.05 19.55 13.96
C PRO A 301 -17.05 20.46 14.67
N LYS A 302 -17.19 21.70 14.19
CA LYS A 302 -18.07 22.70 14.83
C LYS A 302 -19.50 22.18 15.05
N GLN A 303 -20.00 21.35 14.12
CA GLN A 303 -21.33 20.76 14.16
C GLN A 303 -21.50 19.78 15.34
N TYR A 304 -20.39 19.21 15.84
CA TYR A 304 -20.38 18.19 16.88
C TYR A 304 -19.88 18.69 18.24
N LEU A 305 -19.60 19.99 18.39
CA LEU A 305 -19.10 20.52 19.66
C LEU A 305 -20.04 20.24 20.85
N ARG A 306 -21.35 20.14 20.63
CA ARG A 306 -22.33 19.76 21.68
C ARG A 306 -22.19 18.31 22.15
N ALA A 307 -21.55 17.45 21.36
CA ALA A 307 -21.28 16.06 21.68
C ALA A 307 -19.90 15.86 22.32
N LYS A 308 -19.07 16.90 22.39
CA LYS A 308 -17.78 16.87 23.07
C LYS A 308 -18.03 16.85 24.58
N GLN A 309 -17.69 15.74 25.23
CA GLN A 309 -17.79 15.53 26.68
C GLN A 309 -16.40 15.50 27.31
#